data_5d7cf6046bbc734a9acf4f1547d3c366
#
_entry.id   5d7cf6046bbc734a9acf4f1547d3c366
#
_cell.length_a   1.000
_cell.length_b   1.000
_cell.length_c   1.000
_cell.angle_alpha   90.00
_cell.angle_beta   90.00
_cell.angle_gamma   90.00
#
_symmetry.space_group_name_H-M   'P 1'
#
loop_
_entity.id
_entity.type
_entity.pdbx_description
1 polymer ?
#
loop_
_entity_poly.entity_id
_entity_poly.type
_entity_poly.pdbx_seq_one_letter_code
_entity_poly.pdbx_strand_id
1 'polypeptide(L)'
;MKTNQKWKLLGLCLLLPWTAAHAQVEVNVSGAQVAARPIAILPVQGDPGVKMDYIIASDLHKTGLFQPLDPKSFPENPASPAALQYPAWKQAGADYVVMGMMQGGNAGQFVLNDVNSASQLANENLHDADARQLAHQAADWILYRLTGKRGVFGTQLAYVLEQGGAKGARRYSLLVSDVDGANRREIYSSNEPILSPSWAPNGQAVAFVTYANHHAQVVIQNIGGGSRVVAQGDGISSAPAFSPDGNYLAFVQSENNNPDIYLLNLASGAKSRLTDHAAIDTEPAFSPDGNYIYFTSDRSGSPQIYRMSRNGGGAERVVSGSGYSANSDLSPDGSSLVLTRQSGGGYQIGTYDLASKRFDALTSGRLDEGASFAPNGQLIIYATKEGGRSVLKVINSKGGVAQTLSDSNGRLRDPAWGPDTRPQP
;
A
#
# COMPACT_ATOMS: atom_id res chain seq x y z
N MET A 1 45.12 -88.73 -1.67
CA MET A 1 43.85 -89.20 -2.32
C MET A 1 42.85 -88.11 -2.26
N LYS A 2 42.41 -87.70 -3.42
CA LYS A 2 41.63 -86.49 -3.64
C LYS A 2 40.15 -86.81 -3.59
N THR A 3 39.34 -86.07 -2.83
CA THR A 3 37.89 -86.10 -2.94
C THR A 3 37.40 -84.70 -3.19
N ASN A 4 36.82 -84.51 -4.37
CA ASN A 4 36.11 -83.35 -4.83
C ASN A 4 34.75 -83.20 -4.14
N GLN A 5 34.48 -82.12 -3.53
CA GLN A 5 33.19 -81.79 -3.10
C GLN A 5 32.73 -80.49 -3.83
N LYS A 6 31.73 -80.65 -4.69
CA LYS A 6 31.07 -79.56 -5.44
C LYS A 6 30.07 -78.86 -4.52
N TRP A 7 30.29 -77.63 -4.28
CA TRP A 7 29.27 -76.76 -3.61
C TRP A 7 28.40 -76.08 -4.66
N LYS A 8 27.12 -76.31 -4.57
CA LYS A 8 26.09 -75.63 -5.35
C LYS A 8 25.90 -74.26 -4.69
N LEU A 9 26.18 -73.19 -5.41
CA LEU A 9 25.79 -71.85 -5.03
C LEU A 9 24.31 -71.66 -5.40
N LEU A 10 23.44 -71.56 -4.38
CA LEU A 10 22.08 -71.01 -4.53
C LEU A 10 22.19 -69.51 -4.62
N GLY A 11 21.88 -68.96 -5.78
CA GLY A 11 21.79 -67.52 -5.98
C GLY A 11 20.52 -66.98 -5.31
N LEU A 12 20.67 -66.25 -4.22
CA LEU A 12 19.60 -65.51 -3.58
C LEU A 12 19.48 -64.15 -4.31
N CYS A 13 18.52 -64.06 -5.25
CA CYS A 13 18.15 -62.78 -5.85
C CYS A 13 17.45 -61.91 -4.79
N LEU A 14 18.18 -60.97 -4.19
CA LEU A 14 17.62 -59.86 -3.43
C LEU A 14 16.91 -58.93 -4.39
N LEU A 15 15.59 -59.00 -4.43
CA LEU A 15 14.71 -57.98 -5.04
C LEU A 15 14.75 -56.76 -4.14
N LEU A 16 15.60 -55.79 -4.50
CA LEU A 16 15.50 -54.43 -3.96
C LEU A 16 14.29 -53.75 -4.58
N PRO A 17 13.34 -53.21 -3.77
CA PRO A 17 12.29 -52.40 -4.34
C PRO A 17 12.88 -51.14 -4.94
N TRP A 18 12.74 -50.96 -6.23
CA TRP A 18 12.94 -49.68 -6.89
C TRP A 18 11.84 -48.71 -6.36
N THR A 19 12.19 -47.92 -5.37
CA THR A 19 11.46 -46.70 -5.09
C THR A 19 11.67 -45.74 -6.26
N ALA A 20 10.74 -45.67 -7.16
CA ALA A 20 10.68 -44.62 -8.14
C ALA A 20 10.61 -43.28 -7.37
N ALA A 21 11.71 -42.56 -7.32
CA ALA A 21 11.70 -41.18 -6.92
C ALA A 21 10.81 -40.44 -7.95
N HIS A 22 9.56 -40.21 -7.59
CA HIS A 22 8.74 -39.26 -8.29
C HIS A 22 9.38 -37.90 -8.01
N ALA A 23 10.12 -37.38 -8.99
CA ALA A 23 10.41 -35.96 -9.05
C ALA A 23 9.06 -35.26 -9.08
N GLN A 24 8.60 -34.77 -7.94
CA GLN A 24 7.57 -33.75 -7.89
C GLN A 24 8.17 -32.54 -8.62
N VAL A 25 7.78 -32.37 -9.87
CA VAL A 25 7.87 -31.08 -10.55
C VAL A 25 6.93 -30.18 -9.76
N GLU A 26 7.46 -29.44 -8.80
CA GLU A 26 6.77 -28.25 -8.31
C GLU A 26 6.62 -27.31 -9.50
N VAL A 27 5.51 -27.42 -10.19
CA VAL A 27 5.01 -26.37 -11.06
C VAL A 27 4.62 -25.25 -10.10
N ASN A 28 5.55 -24.34 -9.84
CA ASN A 28 5.26 -23.02 -9.30
C ASN A 28 4.38 -22.32 -10.35
N VAL A 29 3.09 -22.59 -10.30
CA VAL A 29 2.08 -21.73 -10.89
C VAL A 29 2.05 -20.50 -9.99
N SER A 30 2.96 -19.56 -10.22
CA SER A 30 2.80 -18.18 -9.77
C SER A 30 1.40 -17.78 -10.16
N GLY A 31 0.55 -17.52 -9.15
CA GLY A 31 -0.90 -17.46 -9.16
C GLY A 31 -1.51 -17.21 -10.53
N ALA A 32 -2.37 -18.11 -10.97
CA ALA A 32 -3.23 -17.85 -12.11
C ALA A 32 -3.89 -16.49 -11.83
N GLN A 33 -3.48 -15.45 -12.55
CA GLN A 33 -4.18 -14.18 -12.52
C GLN A 33 -5.60 -14.52 -12.95
N VAL A 34 -6.55 -14.40 -12.06
CA VAL A 34 -7.96 -14.49 -12.41
C VAL A 34 -8.14 -13.43 -13.48
N ALA A 35 -8.59 -13.83 -14.69
CA ALA A 35 -8.78 -12.89 -15.77
C ALA A 35 -9.67 -11.74 -15.29
N ALA A 36 -9.22 -10.51 -15.49
CA ALA A 36 -9.97 -9.34 -15.07
C ALA A 36 -11.36 -9.36 -15.73
N ARG A 37 -12.41 -9.17 -14.91
CA ARG A 37 -13.81 -9.27 -15.37
C ARG A 37 -14.20 -8.02 -16.16
N PRO A 38 -14.75 -8.17 -17.38
CA PRO A 38 -15.18 -7.04 -18.19
C PRO A 38 -16.36 -6.30 -17.53
N ILE A 39 -16.22 -4.98 -17.39
CA ILE A 39 -17.24 -4.11 -16.80
C ILE A 39 -17.45 -2.86 -17.64
N ALA A 40 -18.70 -2.50 -17.90
CA ALA A 40 -19.06 -1.26 -18.57
C ALA A 40 -19.53 -0.25 -17.53
N ILE A 41 -18.93 0.94 -17.54
CA ILE A 41 -19.37 2.07 -16.71
C ILE A 41 -19.99 3.10 -17.65
N LEU A 42 -21.31 3.23 -17.62
CA LEU A 42 -22.00 4.18 -18.46
C LEU A 42 -21.77 5.63 -18.01
N PRO A 43 -21.83 6.60 -18.93
CA PRO A 43 -21.79 8.01 -18.55
C PRO A 43 -22.83 8.31 -17.47
N VAL A 44 -22.37 8.91 -16.37
CA VAL A 44 -23.25 9.25 -15.23
C VAL A 44 -24.17 10.40 -15.64
N GLN A 45 -25.48 10.16 -15.58
CA GLN A 45 -26.47 11.18 -15.94
C GLN A 45 -26.42 12.33 -14.93
N GLY A 46 -26.35 13.56 -15.43
CA GLY A 46 -26.25 14.75 -14.57
C GLY A 46 -24.85 14.96 -13.95
N ASP A 47 -23.80 14.27 -14.45
CA ASP A 47 -22.42 14.54 -14.05
C ASP A 47 -22.10 16.03 -14.20
N PRO A 48 -21.62 16.71 -13.15
CA PRO A 48 -21.27 18.13 -13.19
C PRO A 48 -19.99 18.44 -13.99
N GLY A 49 -19.47 17.49 -14.77
CA GLY A 49 -18.31 17.68 -15.64
C GLY A 49 -17.01 17.12 -15.05
N VAL A 50 -17.08 16.33 -13.97
CA VAL A 50 -15.90 15.69 -13.36
C VAL A 50 -15.51 14.35 -14.00
N LYS A 51 -16.30 13.85 -14.95
CA LYS A 51 -16.12 12.55 -15.63
C LYS A 51 -16.16 11.39 -14.65
N MET A 52 -17.27 11.29 -13.92
CA MET A 52 -17.45 10.30 -12.86
C MET A 52 -17.30 8.87 -13.38
N ASP A 53 -17.82 8.56 -14.57
CA ASP A 53 -17.67 7.28 -15.26
C ASP A 53 -16.20 6.90 -15.48
N TYR A 54 -15.38 7.86 -15.90
CA TYR A 54 -13.94 7.64 -16.07
C TYR A 54 -13.24 7.39 -14.74
N ILE A 55 -13.58 8.13 -13.68
CA ILE A 55 -13.01 7.94 -12.33
C ILE A 55 -13.34 6.54 -11.84
N ILE A 56 -14.62 6.14 -11.88
CA ILE A 56 -15.07 4.80 -11.46
C ILE A 56 -14.35 3.71 -12.25
N ALA A 57 -14.28 3.83 -13.58
CA ALA A 57 -13.59 2.87 -14.43
C ALA A 57 -12.10 2.76 -14.09
N SER A 58 -11.43 3.90 -13.92
CA SER A 58 -10.01 3.97 -13.56
C SER A 58 -9.74 3.28 -12.21
N ASP A 59 -10.57 3.55 -11.21
CA ASP A 59 -10.40 2.98 -9.87
C ASP A 59 -10.58 1.46 -9.87
N LEU A 60 -11.63 0.97 -10.52
CA LEU A 60 -11.85 -0.46 -10.64
C LEU A 60 -10.72 -1.17 -11.41
N HIS A 61 -10.20 -0.53 -12.46
CA HIS A 61 -9.06 -1.07 -13.22
C HIS A 61 -7.80 -1.23 -12.35
N LYS A 62 -7.50 -0.28 -11.46
CA LYS A 62 -6.35 -0.32 -10.55
C LYS A 62 -6.34 -1.56 -9.64
N THR A 63 -7.49 -2.14 -9.37
CA THR A 63 -7.57 -3.38 -8.58
C THR A 63 -6.98 -4.60 -9.28
N GLY A 64 -6.88 -4.56 -10.63
CA GLY A 64 -6.54 -5.70 -11.47
C GLY A 64 -7.66 -6.76 -11.56
N LEU A 65 -8.80 -6.55 -10.90
CA LEU A 65 -9.94 -7.48 -10.87
C LEU A 65 -10.95 -7.19 -11.99
N PHE A 66 -10.94 -5.97 -12.52
CA PHE A 66 -11.87 -5.52 -13.55
C PHE A 66 -11.14 -4.94 -14.77
N GLN A 67 -11.72 -5.20 -15.93
CA GLN A 67 -11.32 -4.59 -17.20
C GLN A 67 -12.48 -3.72 -17.70
N PRO A 68 -12.40 -2.39 -17.53
CA PRO A 68 -13.38 -1.49 -18.11
C PRO A 68 -13.42 -1.61 -19.64
N LEU A 69 -14.62 -1.67 -20.19
CA LEU A 69 -14.83 -1.63 -21.65
C LEU A 69 -14.64 -0.22 -22.19
N ASP A 70 -14.13 -0.11 -23.43
CA ASP A 70 -14.05 1.18 -24.11
C ASP A 70 -15.48 1.72 -24.35
N PRO A 71 -15.81 2.94 -23.90
CA PRO A 71 -17.12 3.56 -24.13
C PRO A 71 -17.56 3.58 -25.59
N LYS A 72 -16.62 3.58 -26.54
CA LYS A 72 -16.92 3.50 -27.98
C LYS A 72 -17.51 2.16 -28.40
N SER A 73 -17.32 1.11 -27.60
CA SER A 73 -17.86 -0.23 -27.87
C SER A 73 -19.25 -0.46 -27.24
N PHE A 74 -19.80 0.53 -26.55
CA PHE A 74 -21.09 0.39 -25.90
C PHE A 74 -22.21 0.25 -26.94
N PRO A 75 -23.06 -0.77 -26.84
CA PRO A 75 -24.15 -0.98 -27.79
C PRO A 75 -25.27 0.05 -27.66
N GLU A 76 -25.41 0.64 -26.47
CA GLU A 76 -26.47 1.58 -26.12
C GLU A 76 -26.08 2.46 -24.92
N ASN A 77 -26.86 3.50 -24.70
CA ASN A 77 -26.81 4.33 -23.46
C ASN A 77 -28.23 4.53 -22.94
N PRO A 78 -28.81 3.54 -22.24
CA PRO A 78 -30.19 3.56 -21.80
C PRO A 78 -30.44 4.64 -20.76
N ALA A 79 -31.61 5.28 -20.80
CA ALA A 79 -32.01 6.32 -19.87
C ALA A 79 -32.38 5.78 -18.47
N SER A 80 -32.67 4.49 -18.35
CA SER A 80 -33.00 3.85 -17.09
C SER A 80 -32.54 2.39 -17.05
N PRO A 81 -32.36 1.78 -15.86
CA PRO A 81 -31.99 0.38 -15.76
C PRO A 81 -32.99 -0.59 -16.42
N ALA A 82 -34.29 -0.23 -16.42
CA ALA A 82 -35.35 -1.05 -17.05
C ALA A 82 -35.23 -1.11 -18.57
N ALA A 83 -34.55 -0.15 -19.20
CA ALA A 83 -34.34 -0.10 -20.65
C ALA A 83 -33.08 -0.85 -21.10
N LEU A 84 -32.29 -1.42 -20.17
CA LEU A 84 -31.03 -2.11 -20.46
C LEU A 84 -31.27 -3.39 -21.27
N GLN A 85 -30.61 -3.49 -22.45
CA GLN A 85 -30.72 -4.66 -23.34
C GLN A 85 -29.59 -5.66 -23.07
N TYR A 86 -29.77 -6.53 -22.07
CA TYR A 86 -28.74 -7.50 -21.64
C TYR A 86 -28.13 -8.32 -22.78
N PRO A 87 -28.90 -8.78 -23.82
CA PRO A 87 -28.31 -9.50 -24.94
C PRO A 87 -27.28 -8.69 -25.72
N ALA A 88 -27.51 -7.39 -25.90
CA ALA A 88 -26.56 -6.51 -26.57
C ALA A 88 -25.25 -6.35 -25.79
N TRP A 89 -25.35 -6.18 -24.48
CA TRP A 89 -24.19 -6.10 -23.58
C TRP A 89 -23.41 -7.39 -23.49
N LYS A 90 -24.10 -8.53 -23.53
CA LYS A 90 -23.44 -9.84 -23.60
C LYS A 90 -22.66 -10.01 -24.91
N GLN A 91 -23.21 -9.55 -26.03
CA GLN A 91 -22.51 -9.55 -27.31
C GLN A 91 -21.31 -8.58 -27.31
N ALA A 92 -21.39 -7.47 -26.59
CA ALA A 92 -20.28 -6.54 -26.39
C ALA A 92 -19.20 -7.08 -25.42
N GLY A 93 -19.42 -8.23 -24.79
CA GLY A 93 -18.48 -8.90 -23.90
C GLY A 93 -18.46 -8.36 -22.48
N ALA A 94 -19.49 -7.65 -22.02
CA ALA A 94 -19.60 -7.19 -20.63
C ALA A 94 -20.09 -8.31 -19.71
N ASP A 95 -19.46 -8.46 -18.54
CA ASP A 95 -20.02 -9.24 -17.43
C ASP A 95 -20.95 -8.38 -16.57
N TYR A 96 -20.61 -7.10 -16.41
CA TYR A 96 -21.34 -6.13 -15.60
C TYR A 96 -21.58 -4.82 -16.34
N VAL A 97 -22.69 -4.17 -16.01
CA VAL A 97 -23.01 -2.81 -16.45
C VAL A 97 -23.38 -1.96 -15.25
N VAL A 98 -22.72 -0.81 -15.10
CA VAL A 98 -22.97 0.17 -14.05
C VAL A 98 -23.64 1.38 -14.68
N MET A 99 -24.74 1.82 -14.07
CA MET A 99 -25.45 3.04 -14.42
C MET A 99 -25.43 3.98 -13.22
N GLY A 100 -25.20 5.26 -13.44
CA GLY A 100 -25.23 6.30 -12.42
C GLY A 100 -26.12 7.46 -12.82
N MET A 101 -26.83 8.04 -11.86
CA MET A 101 -27.66 9.23 -12.05
C MET A 101 -27.55 10.16 -10.85
N MET A 102 -27.14 11.41 -11.08
CA MET A 102 -27.10 12.43 -10.05
C MET A 102 -28.54 12.84 -9.67
N GLN A 103 -28.79 12.97 -8.37
CA GLN A 103 -30.09 13.30 -7.79
C GLN A 103 -30.18 14.77 -7.31
N GLY A 104 -29.12 15.55 -7.60
CA GLY A 104 -28.96 16.93 -7.14
C GLY A 104 -28.02 17.04 -5.93
N GLY A 105 -27.36 18.17 -5.77
CA GLY A 105 -26.26 18.32 -4.83
C GLY A 105 -25.11 17.33 -5.17
N ASN A 106 -24.52 16.75 -4.15
CA ASN A 106 -23.47 15.73 -4.30
C ASN A 106 -24.02 14.32 -3.94
N ALA A 107 -25.24 14.02 -4.36
CA ALA A 107 -25.89 12.71 -4.21
C ALA A 107 -26.17 12.10 -5.57
N GLY A 108 -26.05 10.78 -5.65
CA GLY A 108 -26.32 10.02 -6.88
C GLY A 108 -26.79 8.61 -6.57
N GLN A 109 -27.63 8.08 -7.46
CA GLN A 109 -28.02 6.67 -7.46
C GLN A 109 -27.13 5.90 -8.42
N PHE A 110 -26.62 4.78 -7.96
CA PHE A 110 -25.80 3.86 -8.75
C PHE A 110 -26.48 2.48 -8.79
N VAL A 111 -26.54 1.91 -9.97
CA VAL A 111 -27.14 0.59 -10.23
C VAL A 111 -26.12 -0.31 -10.88
N LEU A 112 -25.95 -1.50 -10.28
CA LEU A 112 -25.06 -2.53 -10.77
C LEU A 112 -25.89 -3.69 -11.35
N ASN A 113 -25.65 -4.03 -12.61
CA ASN A 113 -26.34 -5.10 -13.32
C ASN A 113 -25.38 -6.21 -13.70
N ASP A 114 -25.83 -7.45 -13.57
CA ASP A 114 -25.14 -8.66 -14.06
C ASP A 114 -25.72 -9.03 -15.42
N VAL A 115 -24.89 -9.03 -16.44
CA VAL A 115 -25.26 -9.31 -17.81
C VAL A 115 -25.54 -10.79 -18.02
N ASN A 116 -24.84 -11.67 -17.32
CA ASN A 116 -24.97 -13.10 -17.47
C ASN A 116 -26.28 -13.65 -16.90
N SER A 117 -26.71 -13.12 -15.75
CA SER A 117 -28.00 -13.45 -15.13
C SER A 117 -29.16 -12.58 -15.63
N ALA A 118 -28.88 -11.57 -16.48
CA ALA A 118 -29.83 -10.57 -16.99
C ALA A 118 -30.65 -9.93 -15.85
N SER A 119 -29.98 -9.53 -14.77
CA SER A 119 -30.64 -8.99 -13.59
C SER A 119 -29.86 -7.86 -12.95
N GLN A 120 -30.60 -6.98 -12.24
CA GLN A 120 -29.99 -5.99 -11.36
C GLN A 120 -29.47 -6.70 -10.10
N LEU A 121 -28.16 -6.57 -9.83
CA LEU A 121 -27.53 -7.12 -8.61
C LEU A 121 -27.74 -6.23 -7.40
N ALA A 122 -27.58 -4.92 -7.58
CA ALA A 122 -27.65 -3.96 -6.47
C ALA A 122 -27.98 -2.57 -6.99
N ASN A 123 -28.53 -1.75 -6.10
CA ASN A 123 -28.62 -0.30 -6.27
C ASN A 123 -28.30 0.38 -4.94
N GLU A 124 -27.77 1.59 -5.00
CA GLU A 124 -27.42 2.38 -3.82
C GLU A 124 -27.57 3.87 -4.11
N ASN A 125 -28.06 4.60 -3.09
CA ASN A 125 -28.00 6.05 -3.09
C ASN A 125 -26.79 6.48 -2.28
N LEU A 126 -25.82 7.05 -2.97
CA LEU A 126 -24.57 7.50 -2.37
C LEU A 126 -24.55 9.03 -2.30
N HIS A 127 -23.81 9.55 -1.34
CA HIS A 127 -23.59 10.98 -1.23
C HIS A 127 -22.20 11.25 -0.64
N ASP A 128 -21.55 12.33 -1.05
CA ASP A 128 -20.24 12.71 -0.55
C ASP A 128 -20.09 14.24 -0.50
N ALA A 129 -18.92 14.72 -0.05
CA ALA A 129 -18.59 16.13 0.04
C ALA A 129 -18.56 16.81 -1.35
N ASP A 130 -18.12 16.08 -2.38
CA ASP A 130 -18.10 16.53 -3.76
C ASP A 130 -18.34 15.38 -4.75
N ALA A 131 -18.63 15.72 -6.00
CA ALA A 131 -18.96 14.75 -7.04
C ALA A 131 -17.80 13.81 -7.38
N ARG A 132 -16.55 14.25 -7.17
CA ARG A 132 -15.38 13.44 -7.44
C ARG A 132 -15.20 12.35 -6.35
N GLN A 133 -15.35 12.74 -5.09
CA GLN A 133 -15.36 11.81 -3.97
C GLN A 133 -16.54 10.84 -4.07
N LEU A 134 -17.70 11.30 -4.54
CA LEU A 134 -18.84 10.44 -4.84
C LEU A 134 -18.53 9.37 -5.90
N ALA A 135 -17.76 9.71 -6.94
CA ALA A 135 -17.31 8.72 -7.94
C ALA A 135 -16.38 7.67 -7.35
N HIS A 136 -15.43 8.08 -6.51
CA HIS A 136 -14.56 7.15 -5.77
C HIS A 136 -15.36 6.25 -4.83
N GLN A 137 -16.36 6.80 -4.13
CA GLN A 137 -17.26 6.04 -3.26
C GLN A 137 -18.09 5.04 -4.07
N ALA A 138 -18.55 5.39 -5.26
CA ALA A 138 -19.26 4.49 -6.15
C ALA A 138 -18.35 3.32 -6.61
N ALA A 139 -17.09 3.58 -6.94
CA ALA A 139 -16.13 2.54 -7.27
C ALA A 139 -15.88 1.60 -6.07
N ASP A 140 -15.74 2.14 -4.86
CA ASP A 140 -15.58 1.37 -3.63
C ASP A 140 -16.81 0.49 -3.35
N TRP A 141 -18.03 1.02 -3.55
CA TRP A 141 -19.26 0.28 -3.42
C TRP A 141 -19.37 -0.87 -4.46
N ILE A 142 -19.06 -0.61 -5.73
CA ILE A 142 -19.05 -1.64 -6.78
C ILE A 142 -18.05 -2.75 -6.42
N LEU A 143 -16.84 -2.39 -6.02
CA LEU A 143 -15.82 -3.34 -5.62
C LEU A 143 -16.32 -4.23 -4.46
N TYR A 144 -16.92 -3.61 -3.44
CA TYR A 144 -17.48 -4.34 -2.29
C TYR A 144 -18.60 -5.29 -2.71
N ARG A 145 -19.56 -4.84 -3.52
CA ARG A 145 -20.69 -5.67 -3.99
C ARG A 145 -20.25 -6.87 -4.81
N LEU A 146 -19.19 -6.74 -5.60
CA LEU A 146 -18.71 -7.80 -6.47
C LEU A 146 -17.67 -8.73 -5.83
N THR A 147 -17.00 -8.31 -4.77
CA THR A 147 -15.88 -9.07 -4.19
C THR A 147 -15.96 -9.29 -2.69
N GLY A 148 -16.85 -8.59 -1.98
CA GLY A 148 -16.89 -8.54 -0.51
C GLY A 148 -15.72 -7.77 0.11
N LYS A 149 -14.86 -7.14 -0.70
CA LYS A 149 -13.67 -6.43 -0.23
C LYS A 149 -13.91 -4.94 -0.24
N ARG A 150 -13.51 -4.27 0.86
CA ARG A 150 -13.64 -2.83 0.97
C ARG A 150 -12.69 -2.12 0.00
N GLY A 151 -13.19 -1.12 -0.71
CA GLY A 151 -12.40 -0.23 -1.53
C GLY A 151 -11.74 0.88 -0.71
N VAL A 152 -10.76 1.55 -1.31
CA VAL A 152 -9.96 2.61 -0.66
C VAL A 152 -9.79 3.84 -1.55
N PHE A 153 -10.58 3.93 -2.61
CA PHE A 153 -10.43 5.02 -3.59
C PHE A 153 -10.85 6.39 -3.04
N GLY A 154 -11.77 6.41 -2.06
CA GLY A 154 -12.13 7.62 -1.32
C GLY A 154 -11.16 7.99 -0.19
N THR A 155 -9.99 7.35 -0.07
CA THR A 155 -8.95 7.72 0.91
C THR A 155 -7.99 8.75 0.32
N GLN A 156 -7.00 9.19 1.11
CA GLN A 156 -6.03 10.22 0.72
C GLN A 156 -4.61 9.69 0.80
N LEU A 157 -3.72 10.33 0.05
CA LEU A 157 -2.27 10.13 0.10
C LEU A 157 -1.60 11.36 0.70
N ALA A 158 -0.57 11.15 1.51
CA ALA A 158 0.40 12.19 1.86
C ALA A 158 1.74 11.87 1.22
N TYR A 159 2.44 12.87 0.72
CA TYR A 159 3.75 12.70 0.10
C TYR A 159 4.51 14.02 0.03
N VAL A 160 5.79 13.93 -0.24
CA VAL A 160 6.67 15.11 -0.33
C VAL A 160 6.94 15.43 -1.79
N LEU A 161 6.79 16.72 -2.15
CA LEU A 161 7.25 17.30 -3.40
C LEU A 161 8.52 18.11 -3.13
N GLU A 162 9.64 17.67 -3.73
CA GLU A 162 10.90 18.43 -3.75
C GLU A 162 11.02 19.18 -5.07
N GLN A 163 11.13 20.50 -5.01
CA GLN A 163 11.31 21.35 -6.17
C GLN A 163 12.69 22.02 -6.13
N GLY A 164 13.39 22.03 -7.27
CA GLY A 164 14.63 22.77 -7.43
C GLY A 164 14.33 24.22 -7.76
N GLY A 165 14.90 25.14 -6.99
CA GLY A 165 14.85 26.58 -7.28
C GLY A 165 16.04 27.07 -8.08
N ALA A 166 15.98 28.33 -8.55
CA ALA A 166 17.12 29.02 -9.13
C ALA A 166 18.26 29.10 -8.10
N LYS A 167 19.52 28.98 -8.57
CA LYS A 167 20.74 29.06 -7.75
C LYS A 167 20.87 28.01 -6.63
N GLY A 168 20.20 26.83 -6.79
CA GLY A 168 20.35 25.75 -5.85
C GLY A 168 19.42 25.81 -4.61
N ALA A 169 18.59 26.85 -4.49
CA ALA A 169 17.53 26.85 -3.47
C ALA A 169 16.56 25.70 -3.72
N ARG A 170 16.18 24.99 -2.66
CA ARG A 170 15.19 23.93 -2.71
C ARG A 170 13.96 24.34 -1.92
N ARG A 171 12.81 23.86 -2.36
CA ARG A 171 11.54 23.94 -1.63
C ARG A 171 10.98 22.53 -1.48
N TYR A 172 10.54 22.22 -0.29
CA TYR A 172 9.89 20.98 0.04
C TYR A 172 8.46 21.29 0.46
N SER A 173 7.50 20.56 -0.09
CA SER A 173 6.08 20.69 0.23
C SER A 173 5.55 19.36 0.68
N LEU A 174 4.92 19.31 1.85
CA LEU A 174 4.09 18.18 2.27
C LEU A 174 2.70 18.36 1.64
N LEU A 175 2.35 17.44 0.79
CA LEU A 175 1.13 17.46 0.00
C LEU A 175 0.17 16.37 0.47
N VAL A 176 -1.12 16.67 0.38
CA VAL A 176 -2.21 15.68 0.50
C VAL A 176 -3.04 15.73 -0.77
N SER A 177 -3.44 14.58 -1.29
CA SER A 177 -4.28 14.46 -2.49
C SER A 177 -5.21 13.27 -2.39
N ASP A 178 -6.18 13.19 -3.32
CA ASP A 178 -6.89 11.94 -3.60
C ASP A 178 -5.92 10.86 -4.08
N VAL A 179 -6.35 9.60 -4.03
CA VAL A 179 -5.51 8.44 -4.41
C VAL A 179 -5.03 8.51 -5.87
N ASP A 180 -5.77 9.19 -6.73
CA ASP A 180 -5.40 9.39 -8.14
C ASP A 180 -4.56 10.66 -8.39
N GLY A 181 -4.20 11.38 -7.32
CA GLY A 181 -3.38 12.59 -7.38
C GLY A 181 -4.15 13.89 -7.62
N ALA A 182 -5.49 13.83 -7.75
CA ALA A 182 -6.33 15.02 -7.84
C ALA A 182 -6.49 15.73 -6.48
N ASN A 183 -7.12 16.90 -6.47
CA ASN A 183 -7.42 17.69 -5.26
C ASN A 183 -6.18 17.95 -4.39
N ARG A 184 -5.02 18.06 -5.03
CA ARG A 184 -3.73 18.24 -4.36
C ARG A 184 -3.68 19.53 -3.55
N ARG A 185 -3.35 19.43 -2.28
CA ARG A 185 -3.22 20.55 -1.35
C ARG A 185 -1.86 20.52 -0.66
N GLU A 186 -1.19 21.67 -0.57
CA GLU A 186 -0.02 21.86 0.29
C GLU A 186 -0.50 22.11 1.71
N ILE A 187 -0.11 21.26 2.66
CA ILE A 187 -0.45 21.39 4.07
C ILE A 187 0.72 21.94 4.91
N TYR A 188 1.94 21.79 4.40
CA TYR A 188 3.15 22.35 5.01
C TYR A 188 4.21 22.59 3.94
N SER A 189 5.09 23.56 4.13
CA SER A 189 6.25 23.78 3.25
C SER A 189 7.44 24.34 4.00
N SER A 190 8.64 24.03 3.48
CA SER A 190 9.93 24.42 4.05
C SER A 190 10.98 24.54 2.96
N ASN A 191 12.03 25.32 3.22
CA ASN A 191 13.25 25.29 2.43
C ASN A 191 14.22 24.18 2.91
N GLU A 192 13.93 23.58 4.06
CA GLU A 192 14.64 22.44 4.60
C GLU A 192 13.89 21.13 4.26
N PRO A 193 14.58 19.99 4.20
CA PRO A 193 13.95 18.72 3.86
C PRO A 193 12.74 18.39 4.73
N ILE A 194 11.71 17.84 4.09
CA ILE A 194 10.58 17.18 4.73
C ILE A 194 10.71 15.69 4.42
N LEU A 195 10.58 14.83 5.45
CA LEU A 195 10.82 13.40 5.36
C LEU A 195 9.77 12.61 6.13
N SER A 196 9.56 11.35 5.72
CA SER A 196 8.84 10.31 6.45
C SER A 196 7.46 10.75 6.97
N PRO A 197 6.53 11.19 6.11
CA PRO A 197 5.17 11.49 6.55
C PRO A 197 4.46 10.23 7.06
N SER A 198 3.69 10.38 8.12
CA SER A 198 2.87 9.33 8.74
C SER A 198 1.52 9.91 9.15
N TRP A 199 0.44 9.27 8.73
CA TRP A 199 -0.91 9.71 9.05
C TRP A 199 -1.33 9.37 10.48
N ALA A 200 -2.01 10.32 11.11
CA ALA A 200 -2.80 9.99 12.29
C ALA A 200 -3.98 9.08 11.92
N PRO A 201 -4.34 8.07 12.75
CA PRO A 201 -5.36 7.08 12.39
C PRO A 201 -6.78 7.66 12.20
N ASN A 202 -7.03 8.87 12.70
CA ASN A 202 -8.28 9.60 12.49
C ASN A 202 -8.30 10.43 11.19
N GLY A 203 -7.21 10.42 10.39
CA GLY A 203 -7.10 11.18 9.15
C GLY A 203 -7.02 12.69 9.29
N GLN A 204 -6.88 13.23 10.52
CA GLN A 204 -6.91 14.67 10.78
C GLN A 204 -5.53 15.34 10.86
N ALA A 205 -4.46 14.55 10.85
CA ALA A 205 -3.11 15.07 10.95
C ALA A 205 -2.09 14.15 10.27
N VAL A 206 -0.94 14.72 9.93
CA VAL A 206 0.25 14.01 9.43
C VAL A 206 1.44 14.40 10.29
N ALA A 207 2.13 13.42 10.84
CA ALA A 207 3.45 13.62 11.45
C ALA A 207 4.53 13.49 10.37
N PHE A 208 5.59 14.27 10.49
CA PHE A 208 6.72 14.24 9.56
C PHE A 208 7.96 14.81 10.23
N VAL A 209 9.08 14.68 9.57
CA VAL A 209 10.35 15.29 9.98
C VAL A 209 10.65 16.50 9.12
N THR A 210 11.13 17.56 9.75
CA THR A 210 11.76 18.70 9.06
C THR A 210 12.94 19.20 9.88
N TYR A 211 13.62 20.21 9.36
CA TYR A 211 14.77 20.80 10.03
C TYR A 211 14.49 22.27 10.31
N ALA A 212 14.87 22.75 11.50
CA ALA A 212 14.87 24.16 11.83
C ALA A 212 16.18 24.48 12.55
N ASN A 213 16.88 25.49 12.09
CA ASN A 213 18.20 25.87 12.62
C ASN A 213 19.18 24.67 12.70
N HIS A 214 19.17 23.81 11.68
CA HIS A 214 19.97 22.58 11.57
C HIS A 214 19.61 21.46 12.57
N HIS A 215 18.54 21.60 13.35
CA HIS A 215 18.05 20.56 14.26
C HIS A 215 16.87 19.83 13.63
N ALA A 216 16.93 18.51 13.63
CA ALA A 216 15.81 17.67 13.19
C ALA A 216 14.64 17.78 14.17
N GLN A 217 13.45 18.01 13.65
CA GLN A 217 12.22 18.13 14.42
C GLN A 217 11.17 17.15 13.90
N VAL A 218 10.48 16.49 14.82
CA VAL A 218 9.23 15.77 14.52
C VAL A 218 8.07 16.74 14.72
N VAL A 219 7.31 16.97 13.66
CA VAL A 219 6.19 17.90 13.62
C VAL A 219 4.92 17.14 13.35
N ILE A 220 3.83 17.50 14.04
CA ILE A 220 2.46 17.08 13.69
C ILE A 220 1.76 18.28 13.07
N GLN A 221 1.33 18.13 11.82
CA GLN A 221 0.56 19.10 11.04
C GLN A 221 -0.89 18.66 10.95
N ASN A 222 -1.83 19.49 11.39
CA ASN A 222 -3.25 19.23 11.19
C ASN A 222 -3.67 19.55 9.75
N ILE A 223 -4.55 18.72 9.18
CA ILE A 223 -5.07 18.89 7.81
C ILE A 223 -5.84 20.19 7.66
N GLY A 224 -6.54 20.62 8.71
CA GLY A 224 -7.27 21.91 8.76
C GLY A 224 -6.40 23.13 9.08
N GLY A 225 -5.08 22.93 9.25
CA GLY A 225 -4.13 24.00 9.58
C GLY A 225 -3.63 23.93 11.03
N GLY A 226 -2.49 24.59 11.26
CA GLY A 226 -1.78 24.56 12.53
C GLY A 226 -0.85 23.34 12.67
N SER A 227 0.35 23.58 13.19
CA SER A 227 1.37 22.58 13.44
C SER A 227 1.93 22.68 14.86
N ARG A 228 2.48 21.58 15.38
CA ARG A 228 3.22 21.56 16.63
C ARG A 228 4.47 20.67 16.54
N VAL A 229 5.57 21.14 17.07
CA VAL A 229 6.76 20.33 17.27
C VAL A 229 6.51 19.41 18.47
N VAL A 230 6.73 18.11 18.31
CA VAL A 230 6.50 17.11 19.36
C VAL A 230 7.79 16.47 19.84
N ALA A 231 8.85 16.50 19.05
CA ALA A 231 10.19 16.10 19.43
C ALA A 231 11.23 16.92 18.69
N GLN A 232 12.30 17.24 19.36
CA GLN A 232 13.47 17.94 18.85
C GLN A 232 14.68 17.49 19.67
N GLY A 233 15.85 17.40 19.03
CA GLY A 233 17.12 17.07 19.68
C GLY A 233 18.31 17.59 18.89
N ASP A 234 19.47 17.56 19.52
CA ASP A 234 20.73 17.96 18.89
C ASP A 234 21.25 16.93 17.88
N GLY A 235 20.67 15.74 17.89
CA GLY A 235 20.95 14.66 16.95
C GLY A 235 19.84 14.43 15.94
N ILE A 236 19.80 13.22 15.40
CA ILE A 236 18.76 12.78 14.45
C ILE A 236 17.43 12.63 15.23
N SER A 237 16.37 13.23 14.71
CA SER A 237 14.98 12.88 15.00
C SER A 237 14.31 12.54 13.69
N SER A 238 13.74 11.32 13.56
CA SER A 238 13.22 10.86 12.26
C SER A 238 12.10 9.83 12.37
N ALA A 239 11.52 9.49 11.22
CA ALA A 239 10.62 8.37 10.99
C ALA A 239 9.48 8.25 12.05
N PRO A 240 8.61 9.27 12.19
CA PRO A 240 7.48 9.17 13.11
C PRO A 240 6.45 8.14 12.63
N ALA A 241 5.83 7.43 13.57
CA ALA A 241 4.73 6.52 13.32
C ALA A 241 3.68 6.64 14.42
N PHE A 242 2.42 6.88 14.05
CA PHE A 242 1.32 6.88 15.03
C PHE A 242 0.94 5.47 15.44
N SER A 243 0.58 5.28 16.70
CA SER A 243 -0.11 4.07 17.14
C SER A 243 -1.53 4.01 16.53
N PRO A 244 -2.10 2.80 16.31
CA PRO A 244 -3.44 2.66 15.72
C PRO A 244 -4.56 3.32 16.54
N ASP A 245 -4.38 3.44 17.85
CA ASP A 245 -5.30 4.13 18.76
C ASP A 245 -5.11 5.66 18.78
N GLY A 246 -4.07 6.18 18.10
CA GLY A 246 -3.74 7.60 18.07
C GLY A 246 -3.19 8.20 19.36
N ASN A 247 -2.94 7.38 20.38
CA ASN A 247 -2.51 7.86 21.69
C ASN A 247 -0.99 8.03 21.79
N TYR A 248 -0.23 7.36 20.94
CA TYR A 248 1.22 7.36 20.95
C TYR A 248 1.82 7.70 19.60
N LEU A 249 3.02 8.24 19.64
CA LEU A 249 3.89 8.41 18.47
C LEU A 249 5.23 7.72 18.75
N ALA A 250 5.58 6.72 17.96
CA ALA A 250 6.93 6.18 17.90
C ALA A 250 7.77 7.04 16.96
N PHE A 251 9.03 7.27 17.28
CA PHE A 251 9.95 8.03 16.44
C PHE A 251 11.39 7.68 16.80
N VAL A 252 12.31 8.05 15.94
CA VAL A 252 13.74 7.90 16.17
C VAL A 252 14.28 9.16 16.82
N GLN A 253 15.09 9.00 17.84
CA GLN A 253 15.90 10.09 18.41
C GLN A 253 17.31 9.58 18.66
N SER A 254 18.30 10.38 18.28
CA SER A 254 19.69 10.08 18.55
C SER A 254 20.13 10.72 19.87
N GLU A 255 20.65 9.91 20.77
CA GLU A 255 21.41 10.37 21.93
C GLU A 255 22.84 9.82 21.82
N ASN A 256 23.83 10.68 22.05
CA ASN A 256 25.26 10.30 21.89
C ASN A 256 25.61 9.70 20.53
N ASN A 257 25.00 10.21 19.46
CA ASN A 257 25.13 9.73 18.08
C ASN A 257 24.60 8.30 17.83
N ASN A 258 23.82 7.74 18.74
CA ASN A 258 23.15 6.45 18.54
C ASN A 258 21.66 6.65 18.35
N PRO A 259 21.11 6.36 17.14
CA PRO A 259 19.68 6.44 16.88
C PRO A 259 18.93 5.27 17.51
N ASP A 260 17.94 5.59 18.34
CA ASP A 260 17.08 4.62 19.01
C ASP A 260 15.61 4.96 18.84
N ILE A 261 14.74 3.99 19.05
CA ILE A 261 13.30 4.16 19.02
C ILE A 261 12.80 4.71 20.35
N TYR A 262 12.04 5.79 20.28
CA TYR A 262 11.35 6.44 21.39
C TYR A 262 9.84 6.35 21.20
N LEU A 263 9.12 6.32 22.31
CA LEU A 263 7.67 6.36 22.35
C LEU A 263 7.22 7.61 23.12
N LEU A 264 6.40 8.43 22.47
CA LEU A 264 5.79 9.62 23.07
C LEU A 264 4.31 9.37 23.31
N ASN A 265 3.84 9.56 24.54
CA ASN A 265 2.42 9.65 24.83
C ASN A 265 1.93 11.06 24.44
N LEU A 266 1.01 11.15 23.48
CA LEU A 266 0.58 12.41 22.89
C LEU A 266 -0.30 13.27 23.82
N ALA A 267 -0.95 12.66 24.79
CA ALA A 267 -1.79 13.36 25.76
C ALA A 267 -0.97 13.92 26.93
N SER A 268 -0.04 13.14 27.49
CA SER A 268 0.76 13.55 28.65
C SER A 268 2.08 14.21 28.29
N GLY A 269 2.57 14.02 27.06
CA GLY A 269 3.91 14.43 26.64
C GLY A 269 5.04 13.55 27.22
N ALA A 270 4.72 12.46 27.91
CA ALA A 270 5.72 11.55 28.48
C ALA A 270 6.43 10.79 27.35
N LYS A 271 7.76 10.83 27.39
CA LYS A 271 8.64 10.18 26.41
C LYS A 271 9.42 9.05 27.10
N SER A 272 9.49 7.89 26.46
CA SER A 272 10.29 6.74 26.90
C SER A 272 11.15 6.21 25.77
N ARG A 273 12.40 5.85 26.06
CA ARG A 273 13.30 5.14 25.15
C ARG A 273 12.91 3.66 25.16
N LEU A 274 12.66 3.08 23.98
CA LEU A 274 12.26 1.67 23.84
C LEU A 274 13.43 0.78 23.47
N THR A 275 14.35 1.25 22.63
CA THR A 275 15.58 0.50 22.30
C THR A 275 16.79 1.18 22.93
N ASP A 276 17.77 0.35 23.35
CA ASP A 276 19.05 0.76 23.91
C ASP A 276 20.12 -0.23 23.44
N HIS A 277 20.50 -0.11 22.20
CA HIS A 277 21.48 -1.00 21.56
C HIS A 277 22.51 -0.15 20.80
N ALA A 278 23.76 -0.61 20.70
CA ALA A 278 24.80 0.11 19.97
C ALA A 278 24.57 0.19 18.44
N ALA A 279 23.62 -0.59 17.93
CA ALA A 279 23.20 -0.54 16.53
C ALA A 279 22.25 0.61 16.26
N ILE A 280 22.12 0.98 14.98
CA ILE A 280 21.14 1.95 14.50
C ILE A 280 19.75 1.29 14.49
N ASP A 281 18.81 1.82 15.28
CA ASP A 281 17.41 1.43 15.30
C ASP A 281 16.58 2.57 14.69
N THR A 282 15.84 2.28 13.61
CA THR A 282 15.13 3.31 12.82
C THR A 282 13.84 2.77 12.20
N GLU A 283 13.04 3.67 11.60
CA GLU A 283 11.84 3.34 10.82
C GLU A 283 10.81 2.49 11.60
N PRO A 284 10.36 2.96 12.79
CA PRO A 284 9.35 2.24 13.55
C PRO A 284 8.01 2.21 12.82
N ALA A 285 7.30 1.07 12.91
CA ALA A 285 5.93 0.89 12.46
C ALA A 285 5.16 0.07 13.49
N PHE A 286 3.94 0.48 13.83
CA PHE A 286 3.11 -0.28 14.75
C PHE A 286 2.45 -1.48 14.08
N SER A 287 2.26 -2.57 14.84
CA SER A 287 1.31 -3.60 14.46
C SER A 287 -0.13 -3.05 14.50
N PRO A 288 -1.06 -3.59 13.68
CA PRO A 288 -2.45 -3.10 13.63
C PRO A 288 -3.19 -3.18 14.97
N ASP A 289 -2.81 -4.11 15.84
CA ASP A 289 -3.33 -4.24 17.20
C ASP A 289 -2.66 -3.28 18.23
N GLY A 290 -1.62 -2.56 17.78
CA GLY A 290 -0.86 -1.62 18.58
C GLY A 290 0.02 -2.25 19.67
N ASN A 291 0.18 -3.58 19.71
CA ASN A 291 0.92 -4.28 20.76
C ASN A 291 2.42 -4.36 20.48
N TYR A 292 2.82 -4.29 19.21
CA TYR A 292 4.20 -4.41 18.77
C TYR A 292 4.64 -3.20 17.97
N ILE A 293 5.95 -2.97 17.98
CA ILE A 293 6.65 -2.04 17.08
C ILE A 293 7.64 -2.86 16.26
N TYR A 294 7.52 -2.77 14.94
CA TYR A 294 8.48 -3.26 13.97
C TYR A 294 9.44 -2.13 13.64
N PHE A 295 10.69 -2.44 13.41
CA PHE A 295 11.71 -1.42 13.11
C PHE A 295 12.88 -2.00 12.34
N THR A 296 13.61 -1.14 11.66
CA THR A 296 14.86 -1.50 10.99
C THR A 296 16.01 -1.40 11.97
N SER A 297 16.87 -2.43 12.02
CA SER A 297 18.09 -2.43 12.84
C SER A 297 19.24 -3.13 12.13
N ASP A 298 20.44 -2.59 12.26
CA ASP A 298 21.67 -3.20 11.72
C ASP A 298 22.44 -4.05 12.75
N ARG A 299 21.83 -4.38 13.89
CA ARG A 299 22.41 -5.16 14.99
C ARG A 299 22.93 -6.56 14.57
N SER A 300 22.51 -7.07 13.43
CA SER A 300 22.99 -8.32 12.84
C SER A 300 24.03 -8.12 11.72
N GLY A 301 24.63 -6.93 11.62
CA GLY A 301 25.67 -6.57 10.65
C GLY A 301 25.15 -5.95 9.35
N SER A 302 23.86 -6.01 9.08
CA SER A 302 23.18 -5.30 7.99
C SER A 302 21.74 -5.00 8.40
N PRO A 303 21.11 -3.93 7.84
CA PRO A 303 19.73 -3.59 8.13
C PRO A 303 18.76 -4.75 7.92
N GLN A 304 17.96 -5.05 8.94
CA GLN A 304 16.95 -6.10 8.97
C GLN A 304 15.74 -5.60 9.76
N ILE A 305 14.58 -6.26 9.56
CA ILE A 305 13.37 -5.93 10.31
C ILE A 305 13.34 -6.73 11.61
N TYR A 306 13.19 -6.01 12.70
CA TYR A 306 13.00 -6.51 14.06
C TYR A 306 11.63 -6.15 14.58
N ARG A 307 11.19 -6.84 15.62
CA ARG A 307 9.95 -6.57 16.35
C ARG A 307 10.22 -6.57 17.84
N MET A 308 9.55 -5.68 18.57
CA MET A 308 9.53 -5.67 20.01
C MET A 308 8.14 -5.32 20.55
N SER A 309 7.86 -5.59 21.82
CA SER A 309 6.64 -5.10 22.47
C SER A 309 6.65 -3.57 22.54
N ARG A 310 5.49 -2.93 22.35
CA ARG A 310 5.29 -1.49 22.59
C ARG A 310 5.71 -1.04 24.00
N ASN A 311 5.65 -1.94 24.96
CA ASN A 311 6.01 -1.66 26.36
C ASN A 311 7.51 -1.84 26.64
N GLY A 312 8.33 -2.06 25.62
CA GLY A 312 9.76 -2.34 25.77
C GLY A 312 10.07 -3.83 25.91
N GLY A 313 11.34 -4.15 26.13
CA GLY A 313 11.85 -5.52 26.26
C GLY A 313 12.76 -5.94 25.11
N GLY A 314 12.99 -7.25 24.96
CA GLY A 314 13.86 -7.79 23.93
C GLY A 314 13.29 -7.62 22.52
N ALA A 315 14.17 -7.34 21.57
CA ALA A 315 13.83 -7.30 20.16
C ALA A 315 14.16 -8.64 19.49
N GLU A 316 13.26 -9.12 18.66
CA GLU A 316 13.44 -10.35 17.86
C GLU A 316 13.49 -10.02 16.37
N ARG A 317 14.34 -10.71 15.63
CA ARG A 317 14.44 -10.58 14.18
C ARG A 317 13.24 -11.25 13.51
N VAL A 318 12.56 -10.50 12.64
CA VAL A 318 11.34 -10.97 11.93
C VAL A 318 11.68 -11.52 10.54
N VAL A 319 12.41 -10.74 9.74
CA VAL A 319 12.72 -11.11 8.35
C VAL A 319 13.92 -12.03 8.33
N SER A 320 13.74 -13.22 7.74
CA SER A 320 14.79 -14.22 7.58
C SER A 320 15.63 -13.96 6.32
N GLY A 321 16.84 -14.54 6.30
CA GLY A 321 17.78 -14.44 5.18
C GLY A 321 18.92 -13.46 5.44
N SER A 322 19.85 -13.38 4.49
CA SER A 322 20.98 -12.44 4.49
C SER A 322 20.68 -11.27 3.55
N GLY A 323 21.38 -10.16 3.74
CA GLY A 323 21.26 -8.97 2.92
C GLY A 323 20.41 -7.87 3.59
N TYR A 324 20.18 -6.79 2.86
CA TYR A 324 19.47 -5.59 3.33
C TYR A 324 17.97 -5.78 3.26
N SER A 325 17.27 -5.49 4.36
CA SER A 325 15.81 -5.35 4.43
C SER A 325 15.49 -4.19 5.37
N ALA A 326 14.72 -3.20 4.91
CA ALA A 326 14.44 -1.98 5.66
C ALA A 326 13.09 -1.38 5.28
N ASN A 327 12.67 -0.35 6.01
CA ASN A 327 11.50 0.47 5.73
C ASN A 327 10.24 -0.38 5.53
N SER A 328 9.80 -1.02 6.62
CA SER A 328 8.64 -1.90 6.58
C SER A 328 7.37 -1.19 7.03
N ASP A 329 6.26 -1.51 6.35
CA ASP A 329 4.90 -1.21 6.79
C ASP A 329 4.09 -2.50 6.89
N LEU A 330 3.09 -2.55 7.77
CA LEU A 330 2.28 -3.75 8.02
C LEU A 330 0.98 -3.70 7.22
N SER A 331 0.59 -4.88 6.69
CA SER A 331 -0.76 -5.04 6.17
C SER A 331 -1.79 -4.84 7.28
N PRO A 332 -2.98 -4.27 6.98
CA PRO A 332 -4.00 -3.98 7.99
C PRO A 332 -4.48 -5.18 8.79
N ASP A 333 -4.35 -6.39 8.25
CA ASP A 333 -4.66 -7.65 8.93
C ASP A 333 -3.49 -8.21 9.77
N GLY A 334 -2.33 -7.54 9.71
CA GLY A 334 -1.12 -7.93 10.42
C GLY A 334 -0.45 -9.22 9.91
N SER A 335 -0.87 -9.75 8.75
CA SER A 335 -0.34 -11.01 8.21
C SER A 335 0.96 -10.86 7.44
N SER A 336 1.24 -9.65 6.93
CA SER A 336 2.36 -9.40 6.03
C SER A 336 3.02 -8.05 6.28
N LEU A 337 4.29 -7.96 5.86
CA LEU A 337 5.02 -6.70 5.73
C LEU A 337 5.13 -6.34 4.25
N VAL A 338 5.04 -5.07 3.90
CA VAL A 338 5.70 -4.53 2.71
C VAL A 338 7.03 -3.94 3.15
N LEU A 339 8.09 -4.17 2.41
CA LEU A 339 9.42 -3.68 2.77
C LEU A 339 10.30 -3.47 1.54
N THR A 340 11.36 -2.70 1.74
CA THR A 340 12.44 -2.51 0.77
C THR A 340 13.52 -3.56 0.98
N ARG A 341 13.87 -4.31 -0.07
CA ARG A 341 14.91 -5.32 -0.05
C ARG A 341 15.95 -5.08 -1.14
N GLN A 342 17.21 -5.27 -0.81
CA GLN A 342 18.29 -5.23 -1.80
C GLN A 342 18.29 -6.49 -2.64
N SER A 343 18.31 -6.36 -3.96
CA SER A 343 18.39 -7.47 -4.91
C SER A 343 19.06 -6.99 -6.21
N GLY A 344 20.01 -7.78 -6.74
CA GLY A 344 20.62 -7.53 -8.04
C GLY A 344 21.29 -6.17 -8.23
N GLY A 345 21.79 -5.54 -7.15
CA GLY A 345 22.43 -4.22 -7.18
C GLY A 345 21.45 -3.03 -7.14
N GLY A 346 20.18 -3.26 -6.80
CA GLY A 346 19.15 -2.25 -6.58
C GLY A 346 18.31 -2.53 -5.35
N TYR A 347 17.31 -1.68 -5.12
CA TYR A 347 16.33 -1.81 -4.05
C TYR A 347 14.96 -2.04 -4.65
N GLN A 348 14.26 -3.06 -4.19
CA GLN A 348 12.96 -3.51 -4.67
C GLN A 348 11.94 -3.49 -3.53
N ILE A 349 10.70 -3.19 -3.86
CA ILE A 349 9.56 -3.39 -2.96
C ILE A 349 9.06 -4.83 -3.12
N GLY A 350 8.74 -5.45 -2.00
CA GLY A 350 8.09 -6.75 -1.98
C GLY A 350 7.31 -6.96 -0.69
N THR A 351 6.46 -7.97 -0.70
CA THR A 351 5.72 -8.41 0.49
C THR A 351 6.44 -9.57 1.16
N TYR A 352 6.40 -9.59 2.49
CA TYR A 352 6.92 -10.66 3.32
C TYR A 352 5.77 -11.23 4.17
N ASP A 353 5.39 -12.46 3.90
CA ASP A 353 4.37 -13.17 4.67
C ASP A 353 4.96 -13.64 6.01
N LEU A 354 4.35 -13.24 7.11
CA LEU A 354 4.86 -13.48 8.46
C LEU A 354 4.73 -14.95 8.89
N ALA A 355 3.77 -15.68 8.37
CA ALA A 355 3.53 -17.08 8.71
C ALA A 355 4.47 -18.03 7.92
N SER A 356 4.51 -17.89 6.61
CA SER A 356 5.36 -18.71 5.73
C SER A 356 6.80 -18.24 5.66
N LYS A 357 7.09 -17.01 6.12
CA LYS A 357 8.41 -16.34 6.05
C LYS A 357 8.93 -16.20 4.62
N ARG A 358 8.02 -16.12 3.65
CA ARG A 358 8.33 -15.96 2.23
C ARG A 358 8.31 -14.49 1.83
N PHE A 359 9.32 -14.09 1.06
CA PHE A 359 9.38 -12.79 0.42
C PHE A 359 9.00 -12.91 -1.06
N ASP A 360 8.03 -12.13 -1.51
CA ASP A 360 7.60 -12.02 -2.89
C ASP A 360 7.94 -10.61 -3.40
N ALA A 361 8.87 -10.52 -4.36
CA ALA A 361 9.22 -9.24 -4.98
C ALA A 361 8.07 -8.75 -5.85
N LEU A 362 7.63 -7.51 -5.65
CA LEU A 362 6.55 -6.88 -6.42
C LEU A 362 7.08 -5.97 -7.52
N THR A 363 8.29 -5.46 -7.36
CA THR A 363 8.91 -4.51 -8.28
C THR A 363 10.28 -4.98 -8.74
N SER A 364 10.74 -4.41 -9.84
CA SER A 364 12.06 -4.69 -10.42
C SER A 364 12.88 -3.42 -10.66
N GLY A 365 12.50 -2.31 -10.03
CA GLY A 365 13.22 -1.05 -10.10
C GLY A 365 14.60 -1.12 -9.42
N ARG A 366 15.41 -0.08 -9.65
CA ARG A 366 16.73 0.02 -9.02
C ARG A 366 16.72 0.83 -7.71
N LEU A 367 15.71 1.68 -7.54
CA LEU A 367 15.61 2.60 -6.40
C LEU A 367 14.13 2.72 -6.02
N ASP A 368 13.53 1.59 -5.64
CA ASP A 368 12.17 1.54 -5.14
C ASP A 368 12.22 1.62 -3.62
N GLU A 369 11.48 2.56 -3.02
CA GLU A 369 11.58 2.86 -1.59
C GLU A 369 10.27 3.41 -1.01
N GLY A 370 10.15 3.44 0.31
CA GLY A 370 9.07 4.10 1.03
C GLY A 370 7.70 3.53 0.74
N ALA A 371 7.55 2.21 0.79
CA ALA A 371 6.28 1.58 0.50
C ALA A 371 5.30 1.69 1.68
N SER A 372 4.02 1.96 1.37
CA SER A 372 2.93 2.01 2.35
C SER A 372 1.72 1.25 1.84
N PHE A 373 1.11 0.42 2.69
CA PHE A 373 -0.13 -0.28 2.38
C PHE A 373 -1.33 0.67 2.35
N ALA A 374 -2.25 0.40 1.43
CA ALA A 374 -3.60 0.92 1.53
C ALA A 374 -4.36 0.29 2.71
N PRO A 375 -5.36 0.98 3.31
CA PRO A 375 -6.09 0.49 4.47
C PRO A 375 -6.82 -0.85 4.30
N ASN A 376 -7.01 -1.31 3.05
CA ASN A 376 -7.59 -2.62 2.76
C ASN A 376 -6.54 -3.71 2.49
N GLY A 377 -5.24 -3.40 2.50
CA GLY A 377 -4.15 -4.31 2.24
C GLY A 377 -4.03 -4.80 0.78
N GLN A 378 -4.84 -4.27 -0.15
CA GLN A 378 -4.85 -4.73 -1.54
C GLN A 378 -3.94 -3.91 -2.46
N LEU A 379 -3.68 -2.66 -2.09
CA LEU A 379 -2.84 -1.75 -2.85
C LEU A 379 -1.66 -1.30 -1.99
N ILE A 380 -0.59 -0.93 -2.67
CA ILE A 380 0.65 -0.40 -2.07
C ILE A 380 1.06 0.80 -2.89
N ILE A 381 1.39 1.91 -2.22
CA ILE A 381 2.07 3.05 -2.84
C ILE A 381 3.54 3.02 -2.49
N TYR A 382 4.41 3.41 -3.42
CA TYR A 382 5.85 3.50 -3.21
C TYR A 382 6.48 4.57 -4.09
N ALA A 383 7.69 5.01 -3.76
CA ALA A 383 8.48 5.92 -4.57
C ALA A 383 9.46 5.15 -5.47
N THR A 384 9.67 5.62 -6.70
CA THR A 384 10.62 5.05 -7.65
C THR A 384 11.16 6.09 -8.61
N LYS A 385 12.10 5.69 -9.47
CA LYS A 385 12.57 6.50 -10.60
C LYS A 385 12.12 5.94 -11.94
N GLU A 386 11.47 6.78 -12.72
CA GLU A 386 11.04 6.46 -14.07
C GLU A 386 11.47 7.58 -15.04
N GLY A 387 12.18 7.23 -16.11
CA GLY A 387 12.70 8.24 -17.06
C GLY A 387 13.60 9.31 -16.42
N GLY A 388 14.32 8.97 -15.32
CA GLY A 388 15.18 9.92 -14.59
C GLY A 388 14.43 10.82 -13.59
N ARG A 389 13.10 10.71 -13.48
CA ARG A 389 12.27 11.46 -12.54
C ARG A 389 11.86 10.60 -11.36
N SER A 390 11.75 11.18 -10.16
CA SER A 390 11.16 10.52 -9.01
C SER A 390 9.64 10.64 -9.10
N VAL A 391 8.95 9.50 -9.09
CA VAL A 391 7.49 9.37 -9.20
C VAL A 391 6.98 8.47 -8.10
N LEU A 392 5.68 8.52 -7.83
CA LEU A 392 5.01 7.54 -6.98
C LEU A 392 4.25 6.56 -7.85
N LYS A 393 4.25 5.29 -7.44
CA LYS A 393 3.47 4.24 -8.09
C LYS A 393 2.56 3.54 -7.10
N VAL A 394 1.37 3.22 -7.58
CA VAL A 394 0.39 2.38 -6.86
C VAL A 394 0.31 1.04 -7.58
N ILE A 395 0.53 -0.04 -6.86
CA ILE A 395 0.47 -1.41 -7.37
C ILE A 395 -0.44 -2.27 -6.50
N ASN A 396 -0.91 -3.39 -7.07
CA ASN A 396 -1.59 -4.41 -6.28
C ASN A 396 -0.60 -5.13 -5.36
N SER A 397 -1.01 -5.45 -4.13
CA SER A 397 -0.16 -6.16 -3.14
C SER A 397 0.23 -7.59 -3.56
N LYS A 398 -0.35 -8.10 -4.64
CA LYS A 398 0.01 -9.38 -5.28
C LYS A 398 0.73 -9.19 -6.62
N GLY A 399 1.15 -7.97 -6.93
CA GLY A 399 1.73 -7.60 -8.22
C GLY A 399 0.69 -7.21 -9.28
N GLY A 400 1.13 -6.66 -10.39
CA GLY A 400 0.29 -6.29 -11.53
C GLY A 400 0.19 -4.79 -11.78
N VAL A 401 -1.02 -4.31 -12.08
CA VAL A 401 -1.27 -2.95 -12.59
C VAL A 401 -0.72 -1.88 -11.67
N ALA A 402 0.02 -0.93 -12.24
CA ALA A 402 0.53 0.23 -11.54
C ALA A 402 -0.12 1.51 -12.07
N GLN A 403 -0.45 2.41 -11.16
CA GLN A 403 -0.73 3.81 -11.48
C GLN A 403 0.53 4.62 -11.19
N THR A 404 0.85 5.59 -12.04
CA THR A 404 1.96 6.52 -11.81
C THR A 404 1.42 7.91 -11.47
N LEU A 405 1.90 8.46 -10.35
CA LEU A 405 1.73 9.86 -9.96
C LEU A 405 3.05 10.58 -10.23
N SER A 406 3.01 11.67 -10.97
CA SER A 406 4.21 12.44 -11.32
C SER A 406 3.95 13.94 -11.19
N ASP A 407 5.02 14.69 -11.04
CA ASP A 407 5.01 16.16 -11.11
C ASP A 407 5.99 16.63 -12.18
N SER A 408 5.58 17.57 -13.02
CA SER A 408 6.43 18.11 -14.09
C SER A 408 7.57 18.95 -13.57
N ASN A 409 7.40 19.56 -12.39
CA ASN A 409 8.28 20.60 -11.84
C ASN A 409 9.08 20.14 -10.62
N GLY A 410 8.93 18.85 -10.22
CA GLY A 410 9.59 18.36 -9.01
C GLY A 410 9.73 16.85 -8.94
N ARG A 411 10.21 16.41 -7.79
CA ARG A 411 10.39 15.00 -7.44
C ARG A 411 9.39 14.63 -6.36
N LEU A 412 8.59 13.58 -6.60
CA LEU A 412 7.70 13.02 -5.60
C LEU A 412 8.44 11.93 -4.82
N ARG A 413 8.27 11.92 -3.48
CA ARG A 413 8.95 10.97 -2.59
C ARG A 413 8.19 10.79 -1.28
N ASP A 414 8.61 9.82 -0.50
CA ASP A 414 8.12 9.50 0.84
C ASP A 414 6.58 9.44 0.90
N PRO A 415 5.93 8.54 0.15
CA PRO A 415 4.48 8.43 0.19
C PRO A 415 4.00 7.72 1.48
N ALA A 416 2.85 8.14 1.98
CA ALA A 416 2.12 7.47 3.03
C ALA A 416 0.64 7.38 2.64
N TRP A 417 0.06 6.19 2.70
CA TRP A 417 -1.37 6.00 2.47
C TRP A 417 -2.16 6.41 3.71
N GLY A 418 -3.18 7.23 3.53
CA GLY A 418 -4.03 7.69 4.62
C GLY A 418 -5.01 6.61 5.09
N PRO A 419 -5.54 6.74 6.32
CA PRO A 419 -6.51 5.80 6.86
C PRO A 419 -7.86 5.93 6.14
N ASP A 420 -8.64 4.85 6.16
CA ASP A 420 -10.04 4.89 5.78
C ASP A 420 -10.90 5.18 7.02
N THR A 421 -11.32 6.42 7.14
CA THR A 421 -12.14 6.91 8.27
C THR A 421 -13.64 6.84 8.00
N ARG A 422 -14.06 6.34 6.84
CA ARG A 422 -15.46 6.20 6.47
C ARG A 422 -16.14 5.10 7.29
N PRO A 423 -17.46 5.19 7.53
CA PRO A 423 -18.20 4.10 8.17
C PRO A 423 -17.99 2.75 7.47
N GLN A 424 -18.04 1.67 8.23
CA GLN A 424 -18.05 0.32 7.67
C GLN A 424 -19.34 0.14 6.86
N PRO A 425 -19.31 -0.47 5.66
CA PRO A 425 -20.47 -0.75 4.84
C PRO A 425 -21.42 -1.77 5.48
#